data_f48ebf5832f28f753992d7a15be3bde7
#
_entry.id   f48ebf5832f28f753992d7a15be3bde7
#
_cell.length_a   1.000
_cell.length_b   1.000
_cell.length_c   1.000
_cell.angle_alpha   90.00
_cell.angle_beta   90.00
_cell.angle_gamma   90.00
#
_symmetry.space_group_name_H-M   'P 1'
#
loop_
_entity.id
_entity.type
_entity.pdbx_description
1 polymer ?
#
loop_
_entity_poly.entity_id
_entity_poly.type
_entity_poly.pdbx_seq_one_letter_code
_entity_poly.pdbx_strand_id
1 'polypeptide(L)'
;MKYLILVATIFGINLLPAFGPPTSAVLVFTRLHWHLNPVALVLLGGIAAMSGRYLLAVGASHFKHRLPARLTENLEGAKDRLTNRKHRVLALTILFGISPLPSAQLFIAAGLLDLPLLALTFAFFVGRIISYSIYVGAATLAEQQFGSVIDNFFGSPLAIAIQIVFLVAVIALPFINWKKIFNESPT
;
A
#
# COMPACT_ATOMS: atom_id res chain seq x y z
N MET A 1 -10.57 -20.51 -5.35
CA MET A 1 -11.07 -19.20 -5.80
C MET A 1 -10.70 -18.07 -4.83
N LYS A 2 -10.85 -18.20 -3.50
CA LYS A 2 -10.57 -17.13 -2.51
C LYS A 2 -9.15 -16.55 -2.62
N TYR A 3 -8.11 -17.38 -2.75
CA TYR A 3 -6.72 -16.93 -2.93
C TYR A 3 -6.51 -16.16 -4.25
N LEU A 4 -7.16 -16.55 -5.32
CA LEU A 4 -7.07 -15.85 -6.60
C LEU A 4 -7.63 -14.42 -6.50
N ILE A 5 -8.80 -14.29 -5.84
CA ILE A 5 -9.42 -12.99 -5.58
C ILE A 5 -8.50 -12.11 -4.73
N LEU A 6 -7.93 -12.68 -3.67
CA LEU A 6 -6.94 -12.00 -2.83
C LEU A 6 -5.77 -11.47 -3.65
N VAL A 7 -5.11 -12.34 -4.42
CA VAL A 7 -3.94 -11.99 -5.24
C VAL A 7 -4.31 -10.90 -6.25
N ALA A 8 -5.42 -11.06 -6.97
CA ALA A 8 -5.88 -10.06 -7.94
C ALA A 8 -6.18 -8.71 -7.29
N THR A 9 -6.83 -8.71 -6.12
CA THR A 9 -7.14 -7.49 -5.37
C THR A 9 -5.88 -6.79 -4.90
N ILE A 10 -4.94 -7.52 -4.28
CA ILE A 10 -3.68 -6.95 -3.78
C ILE A 10 -2.82 -6.44 -4.93
N PHE A 11 -2.72 -7.20 -6.01
CA PHE A 11 -2.01 -6.78 -7.23
C PHE A 11 -2.61 -5.49 -7.79
N GLY A 12 -3.93 -5.44 -7.99
CA GLY A 12 -4.64 -4.27 -8.49
C GLY A 12 -4.44 -3.03 -7.63
N ILE A 13 -4.56 -3.15 -6.30
CA ILE A 13 -4.30 -2.05 -5.35
C ILE A 13 -2.86 -1.54 -5.48
N ASN A 14 -1.89 -2.44 -5.62
CA ASN A 14 -0.48 -2.05 -5.73
C ASN A 14 -0.09 -1.55 -7.13
N LEU A 15 -0.92 -1.76 -8.14
CA LEU A 15 -0.76 -1.16 -9.46
C LEU A 15 -1.25 0.29 -9.50
N LEU A 16 -2.12 0.69 -8.56
CA LEU A 16 -2.61 2.07 -8.49
C LEU A 16 -1.50 3.05 -8.09
N PRO A 17 -1.37 4.20 -8.78
CA PRO A 17 -0.35 5.21 -8.49
C PRO A 17 -0.60 5.97 -7.18
N ALA A 18 -1.85 6.04 -6.73
CA ALA A 18 -2.25 6.73 -5.49
C ALA A 18 -3.60 6.21 -4.99
N PHE A 19 -3.93 6.53 -3.73
CA PHE A 19 -5.26 6.35 -3.13
C PHE A 19 -5.80 4.89 -3.09
N GLY A 20 -4.92 3.89 -3.08
CA GLY A 20 -5.32 2.51 -2.82
C GLY A 20 -5.54 2.26 -1.32
N PRO A 21 -6.48 1.37 -0.95
CA PRO A 21 -6.65 0.96 0.44
C PRO A 21 -5.37 0.31 0.97
N PRO A 22 -5.12 0.36 2.30
CA PRO A 22 -3.97 -0.31 2.89
C PRO A 22 -4.03 -1.82 2.62
N THR A 23 -3.02 -2.36 1.97
CA THR A 23 -2.96 -3.79 1.62
C THR A 23 -2.99 -4.70 2.87
N SER A 24 -2.41 -4.22 3.98
CA SER A 24 -2.49 -4.90 5.27
C SER A 24 -3.93 -5.05 5.78
N ALA A 25 -4.78 -4.04 5.58
CA ALA A 25 -6.20 -4.12 5.95
C ALA A 25 -6.93 -5.20 5.14
N VAL A 26 -6.63 -5.33 3.84
CA VAL A 26 -7.20 -6.38 2.99
C VAL A 26 -6.77 -7.78 3.49
N LEU A 27 -5.50 -7.94 3.89
CA LEU A 27 -5.01 -9.21 4.44
C LEU A 27 -5.67 -9.57 5.78
N VAL A 28 -5.79 -8.59 6.69
CA VAL A 28 -6.48 -8.77 7.97
C VAL A 28 -7.95 -9.14 7.75
N PHE A 29 -8.64 -8.38 6.89
CA PHE A 29 -10.04 -8.66 6.56
C PHE A 29 -10.23 -10.07 5.99
N THR A 30 -9.40 -10.48 5.02
CA THR A 30 -9.47 -11.82 4.43
C THR A 30 -9.11 -12.91 5.43
N ARG A 31 -8.21 -12.64 6.37
CA ARG A 31 -7.89 -13.58 7.45
C ARG A 31 -9.09 -13.81 8.36
N LEU A 32 -9.71 -12.75 8.82
CA LEU A 32 -10.84 -12.81 9.76
C LEU A 32 -12.13 -13.33 9.12
N HIS A 33 -12.37 -12.98 7.84
CA HIS A 33 -13.64 -13.33 7.19
C HIS A 33 -13.62 -14.66 6.43
N TRP A 34 -12.47 -14.99 5.81
CA TRP A 34 -12.35 -16.22 5.01
C TRP A 34 -11.56 -17.32 5.69
N HIS A 35 -10.98 -17.07 6.87
CA HIS A 35 -10.17 -17.99 7.67
C HIS A 35 -9.05 -18.66 6.85
N LEU A 36 -8.42 -17.90 5.93
CA LEU A 36 -7.36 -18.40 5.07
C LEU A 36 -6.08 -18.66 5.86
N ASN A 37 -5.24 -19.57 5.35
CA ASN A 37 -3.96 -19.90 5.98
C ASN A 37 -3.09 -18.64 6.11
N PRO A 38 -2.59 -18.29 7.31
CA PRO A 38 -1.81 -17.07 7.56
C PRO A 38 -0.54 -17.00 6.73
N VAL A 39 0.18 -18.12 6.59
CA VAL A 39 1.43 -18.17 5.82
C VAL A 39 1.17 -17.93 4.34
N ALA A 40 0.13 -18.57 3.79
CA ALA A 40 -0.26 -18.37 2.39
C ALA A 40 -0.70 -16.91 2.14
N LEU A 41 -1.42 -16.29 3.08
CA LEU A 41 -1.80 -14.87 2.99
C LEU A 41 -0.59 -13.96 2.90
N VAL A 42 0.40 -14.15 3.77
CA VAL A 42 1.62 -13.33 3.81
C VAL A 42 2.42 -13.50 2.52
N LEU A 43 2.66 -14.74 2.09
CA LEU A 43 3.48 -15.02 0.90
C LEU A 43 2.80 -14.53 -0.38
N LEU A 44 1.55 -14.94 -0.61
CA LEU A 44 0.82 -14.54 -1.81
C LEU A 44 0.54 -13.04 -1.84
N GLY A 45 0.21 -12.45 -0.69
CA GLY A 45 0.04 -11.01 -0.54
C GLY A 45 1.33 -10.24 -0.84
N GLY A 46 2.47 -10.72 -0.33
CA GLY A 46 3.78 -10.14 -0.61
C GLY A 46 4.16 -10.21 -2.08
N ILE A 47 3.99 -11.38 -2.71
CA ILE A 47 4.27 -11.59 -4.14
C ILE A 47 3.36 -10.69 -5.00
N ALA A 48 2.07 -10.66 -4.72
CA ALA A 48 1.13 -9.82 -5.45
C ALA A 48 1.44 -8.32 -5.31
N ALA A 49 1.78 -7.88 -4.09
CA ALA A 49 2.15 -6.48 -3.83
C ALA A 49 3.43 -6.08 -4.56
N MET A 50 4.48 -6.91 -4.50
CA MET A 50 5.74 -6.62 -5.18
C MET A 50 5.56 -6.60 -6.71
N SER A 51 4.79 -7.53 -7.26
CA SER A 51 4.53 -7.60 -8.71
C SER A 51 3.76 -6.36 -9.20
N GLY A 52 2.75 -5.92 -8.45
CA GLY A 52 2.02 -4.70 -8.77
C GLY A 52 2.90 -3.45 -8.73
N ARG A 53 3.75 -3.31 -7.71
CA ARG A 53 4.70 -2.18 -7.60
C ARG A 53 5.79 -2.20 -8.67
N TYR A 54 6.31 -3.37 -8.97
CA TYR A 54 7.27 -3.53 -10.07
C TYR A 54 6.66 -3.10 -11.40
N LEU A 55 5.47 -3.58 -11.72
CA LEU A 55 4.79 -3.22 -12.97
C LEU A 55 4.44 -1.72 -13.03
N LEU A 56 4.06 -1.12 -11.90
CA LEU A 56 3.85 0.32 -11.79
C LEU A 56 5.14 1.11 -12.13
N ALA A 57 6.28 0.69 -11.61
CA ALA A 57 7.58 1.32 -11.88
C ALA A 57 7.99 1.16 -13.35
N VAL A 58 7.82 -0.04 -13.92
CA VAL A 58 8.08 -0.30 -15.36
C VAL A 58 7.15 0.55 -16.23
N GLY A 59 5.87 0.65 -15.86
CA GLY A 59 4.94 1.56 -16.53
C GLY A 59 5.42 3.01 -16.49
N ALA A 60 5.85 3.49 -15.32
CA ALA A 60 6.38 4.84 -15.14
C ALA A 60 7.63 5.09 -16.02
N SER A 61 8.55 4.13 -16.13
CA SER A 61 9.74 4.27 -16.98
C SER A 61 9.39 4.46 -18.46
N HIS A 62 8.36 3.80 -18.95
CA HIS A 62 7.88 3.98 -20.33
C HIS A 62 7.29 5.37 -20.58
N PHE A 63 6.70 6.00 -19.57
CA PHE A 63 6.16 7.36 -19.69
C PHE A 63 7.24 8.44 -19.60
N LYS A 64 8.46 8.13 -19.20
CA LYS A 64 9.59 9.08 -19.12
C LYS A 64 9.80 9.84 -20.42
N HIS A 65 9.70 9.19 -21.57
CA HIS A 65 9.87 9.80 -22.89
C HIS A 65 8.77 10.81 -23.27
N ARG A 66 7.69 10.87 -22.53
CA ARG A 66 6.60 11.85 -22.72
C ARG A 66 6.70 13.06 -21.79
N LEU A 67 7.73 13.09 -20.92
CA LEU A 67 7.95 14.20 -20.01
C LEU A 67 8.62 15.39 -20.74
N PRO A 68 8.31 16.63 -20.32
CA PRO A 68 8.99 17.82 -20.83
C PRO A 68 10.50 17.74 -20.56
N ALA A 69 11.32 18.24 -21.51
CA ALA A 69 12.78 18.18 -21.45
C ALA A 69 13.37 18.70 -20.12
N ARG A 70 12.83 19.79 -19.59
CA ARG A 70 13.24 20.35 -18.29
C ARG A 70 13.09 19.38 -17.11
N LEU A 71 12.04 18.54 -17.13
CA LEU A 71 11.82 17.52 -16.11
C LEU A 71 12.81 16.37 -16.28
N THR A 72 13.12 15.99 -17.49
CA THR A 72 14.07 14.91 -17.80
C THR A 72 15.48 15.29 -17.35
N GLU A 73 15.94 16.53 -17.63
CA GLU A 73 17.25 17.03 -17.17
C GLU A 73 17.35 17.05 -15.63
N ASN A 74 16.29 17.50 -14.94
CA ASN A 74 16.25 17.48 -13.48
C ASN A 74 16.29 16.06 -12.90
N LEU A 75 15.63 15.10 -13.57
CA LEU A 75 15.64 13.70 -13.19
C LEU A 75 17.02 13.06 -13.40
N GLU A 76 17.71 13.37 -14.48
CA GLU A 76 19.08 12.89 -14.76
C GLU A 76 20.08 13.44 -13.73
N GLY A 77 20.01 14.72 -13.41
CA GLY A 77 20.82 15.31 -12.34
C GLY A 77 20.54 14.70 -10.95
N ALA A 78 19.31 14.31 -10.66
CA ALA A 78 18.96 13.59 -9.44
C ALA A 78 19.48 12.14 -9.44
N LYS A 79 19.40 11.45 -10.58
CA LYS A 79 19.94 10.10 -10.78
C LYS A 79 21.44 10.04 -10.49
N ASP A 80 22.23 10.95 -11.08
CA ASP A 80 23.67 11.01 -10.89
C ASP A 80 24.08 11.22 -9.43
N ARG A 81 23.33 12.05 -8.70
CA ARG A 81 23.54 12.25 -7.26
C ARG A 81 23.19 11.04 -6.41
N LEU A 82 22.21 10.24 -6.83
CA LEU A 82 21.74 9.05 -6.12
C LEU A 82 22.60 7.82 -6.43
N THR A 83 23.04 7.64 -7.67
CA THR A 83 23.81 6.45 -8.09
C THR A 83 25.27 6.49 -7.71
N ASN A 84 25.83 7.67 -7.48
CA ASN A 84 27.28 7.84 -7.24
C ASN A 84 27.77 7.35 -5.87
N ARG A 85 26.93 6.75 -5.01
CA ARG A 85 27.34 6.08 -3.76
C ARG A 85 26.53 4.79 -3.58
N LYS A 86 27.20 3.63 -3.74
CA LYS A 86 26.62 2.28 -3.52
C LYS A 86 25.82 2.15 -2.21
N HIS A 87 26.26 2.84 -1.16
CA HIS A 87 25.58 2.86 0.14
C HIS A 87 24.29 3.68 0.18
N ARG A 88 24.07 4.62 -0.77
CA ARG A 88 22.84 5.42 -0.81
C ARG A 88 21.65 4.61 -1.32
N VAL A 89 21.86 3.74 -2.32
CA VAL A 89 20.79 2.87 -2.84
C VAL A 89 20.35 1.91 -1.72
N LEU A 90 21.29 1.35 -0.97
CA LEU A 90 20.99 0.49 0.17
C LEU A 90 20.25 1.26 1.29
N ALA A 91 20.73 2.46 1.64
CA ALA A 91 20.09 3.31 2.63
C ALA A 91 18.68 3.75 2.23
N LEU A 92 18.46 4.11 0.95
CA LEU A 92 17.15 4.40 0.41
C LEU A 92 16.24 3.17 0.46
N THR A 93 16.78 1.99 0.12
CA THR A 93 16.05 0.72 0.16
C THR A 93 15.59 0.37 1.58
N ILE A 94 16.46 0.54 2.57
CA ILE A 94 16.13 0.35 3.99
C ILE A 94 15.13 1.42 4.46
N LEU A 95 15.37 2.68 4.12
CA LEU A 95 14.47 3.78 4.44
C LEU A 95 13.07 3.55 3.86
N PHE A 96 12.97 3.01 2.65
CA PHE A 96 11.71 2.71 1.98
C PHE A 96 11.00 1.47 2.53
N GLY A 97 11.73 0.49 3.03
CA GLY A 97 11.14 -0.69 3.69
C GLY A 97 10.47 -0.33 5.02
N ILE A 98 11.00 0.66 5.73
CA ILE A 98 10.56 1.06 7.08
C ILE A 98 9.74 2.36 7.04
N SER A 99 9.89 3.21 6.02
CA SER A 99 9.27 4.52 5.94
C SER A 99 7.74 4.45 5.73
N PRO A 100 6.97 5.32 6.41
CA PRO A 100 5.54 5.50 6.16
C PRO A 100 5.23 6.18 4.81
N LEU A 101 6.24 6.51 4.01
CA LEU A 101 6.03 7.13 2.70
C LEU A 101 5.22 6.21 1.79
N PRO A 102 4.27 6.75 1.02
CA PRO A 102 3.47 5.96 0.10
C PRO A 102 4.37 5.28 -0.95
N SER A 103 4.44 3.96 -0.88
CA SER A 103 5.33 3.15 -1.74
C SER A 103 5.11 3.37 -3.24
N ALA A 104 3.90 3.79 -3.64
CA ALA A 104 3.57 4.07 -5.03
C ALA A 104 4.46 5.16 -5.64
N GLN A 105 4.58 6.31 -4.94
CA GLN A 105 5.36 7.44 -5.41
C GLN A 105 6.85 7.08 -5.55
N LEU A 106 7.34 6.23 -4.67
CA LEU A 106 8.73 5.77 -4.70
C LEU A 106 9.01 4.89 -5.89
N PHE A 107 8.11 3.95 -6.19
CA PHE A 107 8.25 3.09 -7.34
C PHE A 107 8.09 3.86 -8.66
N ILE A 108 7.19 4.85 -8.70
CA ILE A 108 7.06 5.76 -9.85
C ILE A 108 8.37 6.55 -10.02
N ALA A 109 8.89 7.18 -8.96
CA ALA A 109 10.15 7.92 -9.01
C ALA A 109 11.32 7.02 -9.42
N ALA A 110 11.41 5.80 -8.90
CA ALA A 110 12.44 4.85 -9.27
C ALA A 110 12.36 4.46 -10.75
N GLY A 111 11.16 4.27 -11.29
CA GLY A 111 10.95 4.02 -12.72
C GLY A 111 11.35 5.20 -13.59
N LEU A 112 10.97 6.42 -13.22
CA LEU A 112 11.32 7.65 -13.95
C LEU A 112 12.84 7.94 -13.92
N LEU A 113 13.52 7.59 -12.83
CA LEU A 113 14.95 7.77 -12.62
C LEU A 113 15.79 6.60 -13.18
N ASP A 114 15.20 5.57 -13.77
CA ASP A 114 15.85 4.31 -14.19
C ASP A 114 16.73 3.70 -13.10
N LEU A 115 16.25 3.70 -11.86
CA LEU A 115 16.94 3.06 -10.74
C LEU A 115 16.85 1.53 -10.85
N PRO A 116 17.72 0.76 -10.15
CA PRO A 116 17.71 -0.70 -10.19
C PRO A 116 16.43 -1.27 -9.52
N LEU A 117 15.36 -1.41 -10.31
CA LEU A 117 14.02 -1.80 -9.84
C LEU A 117 14.01 -3.15 -9.12
N LEU A 118 14.84 -4.11 -9.54
CA LEU A 118 14.89 -5.44 -8.90
C LEU A 118 15.32 -5.39 -7.44
N ALA A 119 16.37 -4.61 -7.13
CA ALA A 119 16.85 -4.45 -5.76
C ALA A 119 15.79 -3.77 -4.88
N LEU A 120 15.16 -2.71 -5.40
CA LEU A 120 14.08 -1.99 -4.72
C LEU A 120 12.88 -2.90 -4.47
N THR A 121 12.47 -3.67 -5.49
CA THR A 121 11.32 -4.58 -5.41
C THR A 121 11.58 -5.71 -4.41
N PHE A 122 12.79 -6.27 -4.40
CA PHE A 122 13.15 -7.31 -3.43
C PHE A 122 13.14 -6.78 -1.99
N ALA A 123 13.71 -5.60 -1.75
CA ALA A 123 13.68 -4.97 -0.43
C ALA A 123 12.25 -4.65 0.03
N PHE A 124 11.41 -4.14 -0.89
CA PHE A 124 9.99 -3.94 -0.63
C PHE A 124 9.29 -5.25 -0.27
N PHE A 125 9.56 -6.34 -1.00
CA PHE A 125 9.02 -7.65 -0.71
C PHE A 125 9.37 -8.11 0.71
N VAL A 126 10.66 -8.06 1.08
CA VAL A 126 11.12 -8.42 2.43
C VAL A 126 10.43 -7.59 3.50
N GLY A 127 10.35 -6.27 3.32
CA GLY A 127 9.65 -5.37 4.23
C GLY A 127 8.15 -5.71 4.34
N ARG A 128 7.51 -6.12 3.22
CA ARG A 128 6.10 -6.55 3.23
C ARG A 128 5.90 -7.90 3.91
N ILE A 129 6.80 -8.86 3.71
CA ILE A 129 6.74 -10.12 4.45
C ILE A 129 6.76 -9.87 5.96
N ILE A 130 7.66 -9.03 6.44
CA ILE A 130 7.75 -8.68 7.87
C ILE A 130 6.46 -8.00 8.35
N SER A 131 6.05 -6.91 7.70
CA SER A 131 4.86 -6.17 8.12
C SER A 131 3.58 -7.00 8.00
N TYR A 132 3.39 -7.77 6.94
CA TYR A 132 2.23 -8.63 6.77
C TYR A 132 2.20 -9.77 7.79
N SER A 133 3.35 -10.34 8.16
CA SER A 133 3.43 -11.33 9.23
C SER A 133 2.97 -10.77 10.57
N ILE A 134 3.32 -9.53 10.88
CA ILE A 134 2.88 -8.85 12.10
C ILE A 134 1.35 -8.63 12.06
N TYR A 135 0.81 -8.08 10.99
CA TYR A 135 -0.62 -7.79 10.88
C TYR A 135 -1.48 -9.07 10.85
N VAL A 136 -1.09 -10.06 10.05
CA VAL A 136 -1.82 -11.33 9.95
C VAL A 136 -1.66 -12.15 11.24
N GLY A 137 -0.48 -12.11 11.88
CA GLY A 137 -0.24 -12.72 13.17
C GLY A 137 -1.12 -12.11 14.26
N ALA A 138 -1.16 -10.78 14.36
CA ALA A 138 -2.03 -10.06 15.29
C ALA A 138 -3.52 -10.38 15.04
N ALA A 139 -3.94 -10.41 13.78
CA ALA A 139 -5.31 -10.79 13.43
C ALA A 139 -5.64 -12.23 13.82
N THR A 140 -4.69 -13.16 13.67
CA THR A 140 -4.87 -14.56 14.06
C THR A 140 -4.99 -14.70 15.58
N LEU A 141 -4.18 -13.98 16.35
CA LEU A 141 -4.28 -13.95 17.81
C LEU A 141 -5.62 -13.32 18.27
N ALA A 142 -6.04 -12.24 17.65
CA ALA A 142 -7.31 -11.60 17.94
C ALA A 142 -8.49 -12.54 17.64
N GLU A 143 -8.44 -13.28 16.53
CA GLU A 143 -9.45 -14.29 16.19
C GLU A 143 -9.52 -15.41 17.25
N GLN A 144 -8.38 -15.89 17.73
CA GLN A 144 -8.34 -16.94 18.75
C GLN A 144 -8.92 -16.48 20.10
N GLN A 145 -8.71 -15.21 20.47
CA GLN A 145 -9.16 -14.68 21.77
C GLN A 145 -10.57 -14.09 21.71
N PHE A 146 -10.95 -13.51 20.58
CA PHE A 146 -12.19 -12.72 20.42
C PHE A 146 -13.05 -13.19 19.23
N GLY A 147 -12.84 -14.41 18.71
CA GLY A 147 -13.49 -14.88 17.48
C GLY A 147 -14.99 -14.73 17.49
N SER A 148 -15.67 -15.14 18.57
CA SER A 148 -17.12 -15.00 18.71
C SER A 148 -17.60 -13.52 18.70
N VAL A 149 -16.80 -12.62 19.23
CA VAL A 149 -17.09 -11.18 19.23
C VAL A 149 -16.88 -10.61 17.83
N ILE A 150 -15.83 -11.05 17.15
CA ILE A 150 -15.49 -10.64 15.77
C ILE A 150 -16.58 -11.11 14.80
N ASP A 151 -17.00 -12.38 14.90
CA ASP A 151 -18.05 -12.95 14.05
C ASP A 151 -19.39 -12.23 14.26
N ASN A 152 -19.75 -11.94 15.51
CA ASN A 152 -20.93 -11.17 15.83
C ASN A 152 -20.83 -9.72 15.32
N PHE A 153 -19.64 -9.12 15.38
CA PHE A 153 -19.41 -7.76 14.91
C PHE A 153 -19.52 -7.65 13.39
N PHE A 154 -18.93 -8.58 12.63
CA PHE A 154 -19.00 -8.60 11.17
C PHE A 154 -20.30 -9.19 10.62
N GLY A 155 -20.95 -10.08 11.35
CA GLY A 155 -22.21 -10.74 10.95
C GLY A 155 -23.47 -9.97 11.34
N SER A 156 -23.39 -9.01 12.26
CA SER A 156 -24.55 -8.24 12.72
C SER A 156 -24.98 -7.20 11.67
N PRO A 157 -26.29 -7.15 11.30
CA PRO A 157 -26.81 -6.12 10.40
C PRO A 157 -26.52 -4.69 10.89
N LEU A 158 -26.55 -4.47 12.21
CA LEU A 158 -26.23 -3.19 12.83
C LEU A 158 -24.76 -2.81 12.62
N ALA A 159 -23.85 -3.78 12.81
CA ALA A 159 -22.43 -3.55 12.60
C ALA A 159 -22.10 -3.24 11.13
N ILE A 160 -22.73 -3.94 10.19
CA ILE A 160 -22.62 -3.66 8.77
C ILE A 160 -23.12 -2.23 8.45
N ALA A 161 -24.25 -1.84 9.01
CA ALA A 161 -24.78 -0.48 8.83
C ALA A 161 -23.81 0.59 9.36
N ILE A 162 -23.24 0.39 10.56
CA ILE A 162 -22.24 1.29 11.15
C ILE A 162 -20.98 1.37 10.26
N GLN A 163 -20.50 0.26 9.74
CA GLN A 163 -19.33 0.24 8.83
C GLN A 163 -19.61 1.00 7.54
N ILE A 164 -20.80 0.84 6.95
CA ILE A 164 -21.23 1.58 5.75
C ILE A 164 -21.29 3.08 6.05
N VAL A 165 -21.92 3.47 7.16
CA VAL A 165 -22.00 4.88 7.58
C VAL A 165 -20.60 5.47 7.79
N PHE A 166 -19.71 4.75 8.47
CA PHE A 166 -18.33 5.19 8.67
C PHE A 166 -17.58 5.33 7.34
N LEU A 167 -17.71 4.37 6.43
CA LEU A 167 -17.09 4.42 5.10
C LEU A 167 -17.59 5.63 4.31
N VAL A 168 -18.91 5.85 4.30
CA VAL A 168 -19.53 7.02 3.65
C VAL A 168 -19.02 8.31 4.27
N ALA A 169 -18.93 8.39 5.60
CA ALA A 169 -18.39 9.54 6.31
C ALA A 169 -16.94 9.82 5.91
N VAL A 170 -16.08 8.81 5.86
CA VAL A 170 -14.68 8.97 5.45
C VAL A 170 -14.57 9.44 3.99
N ILE A 171 -15.38 8.90 3.10
CA ILE A 171 -15.43 9.33 1.69
C ILE A 171 -15.95 10.77 1.57
N ALA A 172 -16.88 11.18 2.42
CA ALA A 172 -17.45 12.52 2.42
C ALA A 172 -16.50 13.60 2.98
N LEU A 173 -15.53 13.23 3.84
CA LEU A 173 -14.59 14.17 4.47
C LEU A 173 -13.90 15.15 3.49
N PRO A 174 -13.39 14.74 2.32
CA PRO A 174 -12.78 15.65 1.36
C PRO A 174 -13.77 16.61 0.70
N PHE A 175 -15.08 16.30 0.71
CA PHE A 175 -16.13 17.11 0.10
C PHE A 175 -16.74 18.12 1.08
N ILE A 176 -16.37 18.05 2.36
CA ILE A 176 -16.83 19.00 3.40
C ILE A 176 -16.13 20.34 3.22
N ASN A 177 -16.90 21.42 3.18
CA ASN A 177 -16.35 22.76 3.12
C ASN A 177 -15.86 23.22 4.50
N TRP A 178 -14.64 22.80 4.85
CA TRP A 178 -14.00 23.09 6.13
C TRP A 178 -13.89 24.60 6.44
N LYS A 179 -13.77 25.46 5.41
CA LYS A 179 -13.72 26.92 5.60
C LYS A 179 -14.99 27.47 6.24
N LYS A 180 -16.16 26.89 5.93
CA LYS A 180 -17.43 27.35 6.49
C LYS A 180 -17.59 26.92 7.95
N ILE A 181 -17.07 25.72 8.29
CA ILE A 181 -17.17 25.17 9.66
C ILE A 181 -16.24 25.90 10.64
N PHE A 182 -15.04 26.25 10.20
CA PHE A 182 -14.05 26.92 11.06
C PHE A 182 -14.16 28.45 11.09
N ASN A 183 -14.97 29.07 10.21
CA ASN A 183 -15.15 30.53 10.17
C ASN A 183 -16.37 31.04 10.98
N GLU A 184 -17.15 30.16 11.57
CA GLU A 184 -18.25 30.50 12.49
C GLU A 184 -17.79 30.40 13.95
N SER A 185 -16.69 31.08 14.32
CA SER A 185 -16.45 31.41 15.72
C SER A 185 -17.22 32.73 16.00
N PRO A 186 -18.23 32.74 16.87
CA PRO A 186 -18.87 33.98 17.27
C PRO A 186 -17.88 34.81 18.08
N THR A 187 -17.70 36.07 17.66
CA THR A 187 -17.11 37.16 18.45
C THR A 187 -17.95 37.44 19.65
#